data_081b430ce1aae3ebf273238e5ebcc3b1
#
_entry.id   081b430ce1aae3ebf273238e5ebcc3b1
#
_cell.length_a   1.000
_cell.length_b   1.000
_cell.length_c   1.000
_cell.angle_alpha   90.00
_cell.angle_beta   90.00
_cell.angle_gamma   90.00
#
_symmetry.space_group_name_H-M   'P 1'
#
loop_
_entity.id
_entity.type
_entity.pdbx_description
1 polymer ?
#
loop_
_entity_poly.entity_id
_entity_poly.type
_entity_poly.pdbx_seq_one_letter_code
_entity_poly.pdbx_strand_id
1 'polypeptide(L)'
;MEPLEVEGLRESVSYEPVSVKELLVEMKDTSELLIDLAYSAVLHQSDQIAHEVLELEAKMQVLQVRARMSLMLAARSPDEAEALAPVLGVVEAADTIADAAGDIAKIVIEEIGLPPSMRGALSTAVELLVRGTVADDSTWAGQTLEAIDLESETGIRVIAVRRGDEWIRNPGPETRITAGDVTLLRGPEAAIGEVYERLTGEAYDPKPAPEPAMADLERAVDSIVLMKNLSELAVDLAYGAILFDDEALAREVANLEVEVDALQSRFEAWVLQAAAEADDPVALRGLIHLGVSTEVISDAAVSISEGVLRNIGVHPVVELAVQESDELIARVEIDANSELAGTEIVEGVPAVDVSTSVIAIRRPEDGWLVGPDMDTRLRAGDVLITKGTRTSATEFESLATGSPD
;
A
#
# COMPACT_ATOMS: atom_id res chain seq x y z
N MET A 1 -27.91 -6.52 17.92
CA MET A 1 -26.53 -6.36 17.50
C MET A 1 -25.69 -7.10 18.54
N GLU A 2 -25.25 -8.31 18.24
CA GLU A 2 -24.29 -9.01 19.09
C GLU A 2 -22.95 -8.27 19.00
N PRO A 3 -22.23 -8.08 20.12
CA PRO A 3 -20.92 -7.45 20.06
C PRO A 3 -20.00 -8.35 19.23
N LEU A 4 -19.28 -7.75 18.28
CA LEU A 4 -18.21 -8.39 17.54
C LEU A 4 -17.16 -8.90 18.54
N GLU A 5 -17.16 -10.20 18.82
CA GLU A 5 -16.10 -10.84 19.59
C GLU A 5 -14.94 -11.13 18.64
N VAL A 6 -13.98 -10.22 18.55
CA VAL A 6 -12.71 -10.47 17.88
C VAL A 6 -11.86 -11.34 18.80
N GLU A 7 -11.60 -12.57 18.38
CA GLU A 7 -10.95 -13.61 19.21
C GLU A 7 -9.54 -13.19 19.70
N GLY A 8 -8.84 -12.33 18.94
CA GLY A 8 -7.50 -11.81 19.26
C GLY A 8 -7.42 -10.84 20.45
N LEU A 9 -8.51 -10.17 20.86
CA LEU A 9 -8.51 -9.19 21.95
C LEU A 9 -8.31 -9.80 23.36
N ARG A 10 -8.29 -11.13 23.49
CA ARG A 10 -8.14 -11.85 24.77
C ARG A 10 -6.81 -12.56 24.96
N GLU A 11 -5.90 -12.50 23.99
CA GLU A 11 -4.60 -13.11 24.17
C GLU A 11 -3.75 -12.33 25.20
N SER A 12 -3.24 -13.05 26.20
CA SER A 12 -2.29 -12.45 27.15
C SER A 12 -0.96 -12.26 26.42
N VAL A 13 -0.61 -11.01 26.14
CA VAL A 13 0.68 -10.69 25.50
C VAL A 13 1.80 -11.00 26.50
N SER A 14 2.65 -11.99 26.18
CA SER A 14 3.86 -12.31 26.91
C SER A 14 5.08 -11.95 26.06
N TYR A 15 6.20 -11.60 26.75
CA TYR A 15 7.47 -11.41 26.06
C TYR A 15 7.89 -12.73 25.38
N GLU A 16 8.15 -12.65 24.09
CA GLU A 16 8.79 -13.70 23.32
C GLU A 16 10.15 -13.20 22.82
N PRO A 17 11.20 -14.04 22.80
CA PRO A 17 12.53 -13.61 22.37
C PRO A 17 12.60 -13.57 20.82
N VAL A 18 11.82 -12.67 20.23
CA VAL A 18 11.82 -12.33 18.79
C VAL A 18 12.68 -11.11 18.58
N SER A 19 13.46 -11.05 17.53
CA SER A 19 14.29 -9.90 17.24
C SER A 19 13.44 -8.67 16.88
N VAL A 20 13.88 -7.48 17.28
CA VAL A 20 13.21 -6.22 16.89
C VAL A 20 13.08 -6.11 15.38
N LYS A 21 14.10 -6.56 14.63
CA LYS A 21 14.08 -6.55 13.16
C LYS A 21 12.93 -7.39 12.61
N GLU A 22 12.78 -8.65 13.06
CA GLU A 22 11.69 -9.55 12.60
C GLU A 22 10.32 -8.96 12.91
N LEU A 23 10.14 -8.34 14.09
CA LEU A 23 8.90 -7.67 14.44
C LEU A 23 8.61 -6.47 13.52
N LEU A 24 9.63 -5.66 13.18
CA LEU A 24 9.47 -4.52 12.29
C LEU A 24 9.14 -4.95 10.84
N VAL A 25 9.78 -6.01 10.34
CA VAL A 25 9.42 -6.59 9.03
C VAL A 25 7.95 -6.99 9.03
N GLU A 26 7.54 -7.81 10.01
CA GLU A 26 6.16 -8.28 10.09
C GLU A 26 5.16 -7.13 10.26
N MET A 27 5.50 -6.09 11.03
CA MET A 27 4.64 -4.91 11.18
C MET A 27 4.52 -4.11 9.88
N LYS A 28 5.64 -3.89 9.16
CA LYS A 28 5.61 -3.20 7.87
C LYS A 28 4.74 -3.96 6.86
N ASP A 29 5.03 -5.23 6.63
CA ASP A 29 4.30 -6.05 5.65
C ASP A 29 2.81 -6.18 6.02
N THR A 30 2.49 -6.28 7.32
CA THR A 30 1.11 -6.32 7.80
C THR A 30 0.39 -4.98 7.59
N SER A 31 1.05 -3.82 7.81
CA SER A 31 0.43 -2.51 7.62
C SER A 31 0.10 -2.24 6.15
N GLU A 32 0.98 -2.59 5.23
CA GLU A 32 0.74 -2.47 3.78
C GLU A 32 -0.41 -3.37 3.33
N LEU A 33 -0.41 -4.64 3.76
CA LEU A 33 -1.50 -5.57 3.48
C LEU A 33 -2.85 -5.09 4.03
N LEU A 34 -2.86 -4.46 5.21
CA LEU A 34 -4.06 -3.92 5.83
C LEU A 34 -4.68 -2.80 4.99
N ILE A 35 -3.87 -1.90 4.43
CA ILE A 35 -4.33 -0.84 3.52
C ILE A 35 -5.03 -1.49 2.31
N ASP A 36 -4.36 -2.43 1.64
CA ASP A 36 -4.88 -3.11 0.46
C ASP A 36 -6.21 -3.84 0.74
N LEU A 37 -6.26 -4.60 1.84
CA LEU A 37 -7.46 -5.33 2.21
C LEU A 37 -8.61 -4.42 2.62
N ALA A 38 -8.34 -3.32 3.32
CA ALA A 38 -9.37 -2.37 3.74
C ALA A 38 -10.07 -1.71 2.53
N TYR A 39 -9.30 -1.22 1.56
CA TYR A 39 -9.86 -0.68 0.32
C TYR A 39 -10.51 -1.77 -0.54
N SER A 40 -9.97 -3.00 -0.57
CA SER A 40 -10.59 -4.14 -1.24
C SER A 40 -11.95 -4.49 -0.61
N ALA A 41 -12.07 -4.44 0.71
CA ALA A 41 -13.34 -4.66 1.40
C ALA A 41 -14.41 -3.65 0.96
N VAL A 42 -14.05 -2.37 0.87
CA VAL A 42 -14.93 -1.29 0.40
C VAL A 42 -15.30 -1.49 -1.08
N LEU A 43 -14.31 -1.72 -1.94
CA LEU A 43 -14.50 -1.91 -3.38
C LEU A 43 -15.43 -3.08 -3.70
N HIS A 44 -15.20 -4.22 -3.03
CA HIS A 44 -15.96 -5.46 -3.27
C HIS A 44 -17.18 -5.62 -2.35
N GLN A 45 -17.40 -4.69 -1.40
CA GLN A 45 -18.48 -4.79 -0.39
C GLN A 45 -18.45 -6.15 0.30
N SER A 46 -17.27 -6.57 0.74
CA SER A 46 -17.04 -7.92 1.24
C SER A 46 -16.84 -7.93 2.76
N ASP A 47 -17.85 -8.39 3.49
CA ASP A 47 -17.77 -8.61 4.94
C ASP A 47 -16.62 -9.57 5.30
N GLN A 48 -16.36 -10.56 4.46
CA GLN A 48 -15.27 -11.52 4.69
C GLN A 48 -13.91 -10.84 4.67
N ILE A 49 -13.63 -9.98 3.68
CA ILE A 49 -12.38 -9.22 3.62
C ILE A 49 -12.31 -8.26 4.80
N ALA A 50 -13.42 -7.59 5.13
CA ALA A 50 -13.48 -6.65 6.24
C ALA A 50 -13.20 -7.33 7.60
N HIS A 51 -13.68 -8.56 7.83
CA HIS A 51 -13.35 -9.32 9.03
C HIS A 51 -11.86 -9.71 9.08
N GLU A 52 -11.26 -10.06 7.93
CA GLU A 52 -9.82 -10.33 7.86
C GLU A 52 -8.98 -9.09 8.26
N VAL A 53 -9.42 -7.90 7.85
CA VAL A 53 -8.78 -6.63 8.27
C VAL A 53 -8.83 -6.49 9.79
N LEU A 54 -9.98 -6.73 10.43
CA LEU A 54 -10.10 -6.63 11.90
C LEU A 54 -9.25 -7.68 12.63
N GLU A 55 -9.09 -8.88 12.08
CA GLU A 55 -8.18 -9.88 12.67
C GLU A 55 -6.71 -9.48 12.55
N LEU A 56 -6.31 -8.89 11.42
CA LEU A 56 -4.97 -8.36 11.23
C LEU A 56 -4.69 -7.12 12.09
N GLU A 57 -5.67 -6.22 12.27
CA GLU A 57 -5.62 -5.10 13.22
C GLU A 57 -5.33 -5.62 14.63
N ALA A 58 -6.09 -6.62 15.11
CA ALA A 58 -5.86 -7.22 16.42
C ALA A 58 -4.47 -7.87 16.54
N LYS A 59 -3.97 -8.52 15.48
CA LYS A 59 -2.61 -9.04 15.41
C LYS A 59 -1.57 -7.92 15.50
N MET A 60 -1.77 -6.81 14.79
CA MET A 60 -0.87 -5.64 14.82
C MET A 60 -0.73 -5.08 16.23
N GLN A 61 -1.82 -4.96 16.98
CA GLN A 61 -1.78 -4.51 18.39
C GLN A 61 -0.89 -5.43 19.26
N VAL A 62 -0.92 -6.75 19.03
CA VAL A 62 -0.02 -7.69 19.72
C VAL A 62 1.43 -7.48 19.31
N LEU A 63 1.71 -7.31 18.01
CA LEU A 63 3.05 -7.05 17.48
C LEU A 63 3.62 -5.74 18.04
N GLN A 64 2.81 -4.67 18.09
CA GLN A 64 3.19 -3.38 18.66
C GLN A 64 3.65 -3.52 20.13
N VAL A 65 2.88 -4.23 20.96
CA VAL A 65 3.25 -4.44 22.38
C VAL A 65 4.54 -5.24 22.49
N ARG A 66 4.73 -6.29 21.67
CA ARG A 66 5.95 -7.10 21.63
C ARG A 66 7.17 -6.27 21.18
N ALA A 67 7.00 -5.45 20.14
CA ALA A 67 8.06 -4.56 19.63
C ALA A 67 8.47 -3.54 20.70
N ARG A 68 7.51 -2.89 21.38
CA ARG A 68 7.78 -1.97 22.48
C ARG A 68 8.53 -2.65 23.64
N MET A 69 8.14 -3.88 24.05
CA MET A 69 8.85 -4.63 25.06
C MET A 69 10.29 -4.95 24.65
N SER A 70 10.50 -5.39 23.42
CA SER A 70 11.83 -5.73 22.89
C SER A 70 12.73 -4.49 22.81
N LEU A 71 12.19 -3.33 22.39
CA LEU A 71 12.92 -2.04 22.36
C LEU A 71 13.30 -1.56 23.76
N MET A 72 12.39 -1.67 24.76
CA MET A 72 12.70 -1.33 26.14
C MET A 72 13.82 -2.20 26.73
N LEU A 73 13.90 -3.46 26.31
CA LEU A 73 14.97 -4.37 26.77
C LEU A 73 16.30 -4.15 26.02
N ALA A 74 16.26 -3.59 24.81
CA ALA A 74 17.43 -3.28 24.01
C ALA A 74 18.22 -2.07 24.55
N ALA A 75 17.54 -1.03 25.03
CA ALA A 75 18.16 0.18 25.56
C ALA A 75 18.84 -0.07 26.93
N ARG A 76 20.17 0.04 26.98
CA ARG A 76 21.01 -0.14 28.18
C ARG A 76 21.65 1.15 28.67
N SER A 77 21.58 2.22 27.86
CA SER A 77 22.12 3.54 28.15
C SER A 77 21.20 4.63 27.60
N PRO A 78 21.32 5.89 28.08
CA PRO A 78 20.59 7.02 27.50
C PRO A 78 20.85 7.20 26.02
N ASP A 79 22.08 7.02 25.54
CA ASP A 79 22.48 7.19 24.15
C ASP A 79 21.81 6.13 23.26
N GLU A 80 21.75 4.86 23.74
CA GLU A 80 21.02 3.80 23.05
C GLU A 80 19.49 4.05 23.02
N ALA A 81 18.94 4.59 24.10
CA ALA A 81 17.52 4.96 24.14
C ALA A 81 17.19 6.09 23.15
N GLU A 82 18.08 7.09 23.01
CA GLU A 82 17.94 8.16 22.02
C GLU A 82 17.98 7.61 20.58
N ALA A 83 18.92 6.70 20.29
CA ALA A 83 19.03 6.06 18.98
C ALA A 83 17.82 5.15 18.63
N LEU A 84 17.15 4.58 19.65
CA LEU A 84 15.95 3.74 19.45
C LEU A 84 14.64 4.54 19.43
N ALA A 85 14.65 5.81 19.78
CA ALA A 85 13.42 6.63 19.81
C ALA A 85 12.71 6.71 18.44
N PRO A 86 13.40 6.90 17.29
CA PRO A 86 12.75 6.85 15.97
C PRO A 86 12.11 5.50 15.65
N VAL A 87 12.67 4.39 16.15
CA VAL A 87 12.11 3.05 15.96
C VAL A 87 10.74 2.92 16.63
N LEU A 88 10.56 3.54 17.79
CA LEU A 88 9.24 3.60 18.44
C LEU A 88 8.23 4.35 17.60
N GLY A 89 8.64 5.42 16.92
CA GLY A 89 7.79 6.16 15.98
C GLY A 89 7.32 5.29 14.80
N VAL A 90 8.21 4.48 14.24
CA VAL A 90 7.84 3.51 13.17
C VAL A 90 6.85 2.46 13.68
N VAL A 91 7.08 1.91 14.88
CA VAL A 91 6.16 0.95 15.53
C VAL A 91 4.78 1.56 15.77
N GLU A 92 4.73 2.82 16.23
CA GLU A 92 3.48 3.53 16.46
C GLU A 92 2.74 3.87 15.16
N ALA A 93 3.47 4.29 14.14
CA ALA A 93 2.91 4.58 12.82
C ALA A 93 2.28 3.34 12.16
N ALA A 94 2.95 2.18 12.23
CA ALA A 94 2.41 0.94 11.69
C ALA A 94 1.10 0.51 12.39
N ASP A 95 1.00 0.72 13.70
CA ASP A 95 -0.22 0.49 14.48
C ASP A 95 -1.33 1.49 14.10
N THR A 96 -0.98 2.76 13.92
CA THR A 96 -1.92 3.81 13.48
C THR A 96 -2.49 3.51 12.09
N ILE A 97 -1.67 3.01 11.16
CA ILE A 97 -2.13 2.54 9.85
C ILE A 97 -3.11 1.37 10.00
N ALA A 98 -2.81 0.43 10.90
CA ALA A 98 -3.68 -0.71 11.15
C ALA A 98 -5.05 -0.30 11.72
N ASP A 99 -5.07 0.62 12.68
CA ASP A 99 -6.31 1.17 13.25
C ASP A 99 -7.14 1.89 12.16
N ALA A 100 -6.49 2.70 11.30
CA ALA A 100 -7.16 3.39 10.20
C ALA A 100 -7.75 2.40 9.18
N ALA A 101 -7.03 1.33 8.84
CA ALA A 101 -7.52 0.25 7.98
C ALA A 101 -8.71 -0.48 8.61
N GLY A 102 -8.67 -0.75 9.91
CA GLY A 102 -9.79 -1.31 10.68
C GLY A 102 -11.04 -0.42 10.61
N ASP A 103 -10.87 0.89 10.73
CA ASP A 103 -11.97 1.85 10.62
C ASP A 103 -12.57 1.88 9.20
N ILE A 104 -11.75 1.75 8.15
CA ILE A 104 -12.23 1.58 6.77
C ILE A 104 -13.05 0.28 6.64
N ALA A 105 -12.58 -0.84 7.19
CA ALA A 105 -13.29 -2.11 7.14
C ALA A 105 -14.64 -2.07 7.87
N LYS A 106 -14.73 -1.36 8.99
CA LYS A 106 -15.98 -1.17 9.74
C LYS A 106 -17.07 -0.47 8.92
N ILE A 107 -16.70 0.34 7.90
CA ILE A 107 -17.67 0.94 6.98
C ILE A 107 -18.53 -0.14 6.30
N VAL A 108 -17.91 -1.26 5.95
CA VAL A 108 -18.58 -2.39 5.29
C VAL A 108 -19.41 -3.20 6.31
N ILE A 109 -18.78 -3.62 7.40
CA ILE A 109 -19.42 -4.49 8.42
C ILE A 109 -20.62 -3.83 9.09
N GLU A 110 -20.52 -2.53 9.38
CA GLU A 110 -21.60 -1.77 10.02
C GLU A 110 -22.60 -1.20 9.02
N GLU A 111 -22.46 -1.54 7.73
CA GLU A 111 -23.29 -1.04 6.65
C GLU A 111 -23.39 0.51 6.66
N ILE A 112 -22.29 1.18 6.97
CA ILE A 112 -22.20 2.64 6.92
C ILE A 112 -22.30 3.06 5.45
N GLY A 113 -23.33 3.82 5.09
CA GLY A 113 -23.68 4.11 3.71
C GLY A 113 -22.50 4.66 2.87
N LEU A 114 -22.25 4.03 1.74
CA LEU A 114 -21.32 4.48 0.70
C LEU A 114 -22.05 4.57 -0.64
N PRO A 115 -21.91 5.67 -1.39
CA PRO A 115 -22.54 5.80 -2.69
C PRO A 115 -21.96 4.77 -3.69
N PRO A 116 -22.79 4.21 -4.59
CA PRO A 116 -22.33 3.25 -5.59
C PRO A 116 -21.22 3.78 -6.51
N SER A 117 -21.16 5.10 -6.75
CA SER A 117 -20.10 5.78 -7.51
C SER A 117 -18.73 5.63 -6.88
N MET A 118 -18.61 5.52 -5.56
CA MET A 118 -17.34 5.32 -4.87
C MET A 118 -16.63 4.04 -5.31
N ARG A 119 -17.37 2.94 -5.49
CA ARG A 119 -16.81 1.66 -5.95
C ARG A 119 -16.19 1.77 -7.34
N GLY A 120 -16.88 2.49 -8.21
CA GLY A 120 -16.36 2.70 -9.56
C GLY A 120 -15.12 3.57 -9.60
N ALA A 121 -15.07 4.60 -8.77
CA ALA A 121 -13.89 5.47 -8.69
C ALA A 121 -12.67 4.74 -8.11
N LEU A 122 -12.84 3.89 -7.10
CA LEU A 122 -11.74 3.06 -6.58
C LEU A 122 -11.18 2.10 -7.64
N SER A 123 -11.98 1.71 -8.65
CA SER A 123 -11.49 0.91 -9.77
C SER A 123 -10.63 1.71 -10.78
N THR A 124 -10.48 3.01 -10.61
CA THR A 124 -9.60 3.87 -11.44
C THR A 124 -8.38 4.38 -10.65
N ALA A 125 -8.10 3.81 -9.48
CA ALA A 125 -6.88 4.09 -8.73
C ALA A 125 -5.62 3.67 -9.50
N VAL A 126 -4.47 4.22 -9.16
CA VAL A 126 -3.18 3.92 -9.83
C VAL A 126 -2.88 2.42 -9.80
N GLU A 127 -3.14 1.76 -8.68
CA GLU A 127 -3.11 0.30 -8.57
C GLU A 127 -4.53 -0.23 -8.38
N LEU A 128 -4.93 -1.13 -9.28
CA LEU A 128 -6.23 -1.77 -9.21
C LEU A 128 -6.23 -2.91 -8.19
N LEU A 129 -7.34 -3.01 -7.48
CA LEU A 129 -7.64 -4.12 -6.58
C LEU A 129 -8.71 -5.00 -7.23
N VAL A 130 -8.33 -6.19 -7.68
CA VAL A 130 -9.22 -7.07 -8.43
C VAL A 130 -9.38 -8.42 -7.72
N ARG A 131 -10.62 -8.90 -7.69
CA ARG A 131 -10.96 -10.22 -7.16
C ARG A 131 -11.25 -11.18 -8.30
N GLY A 132 -10.51 -12.30 -8.36
CA GLY A 132 -10.71 -13.36 -9.35
C GLY A 132 -10.82 -14.73 -8.72
N THR A 133 -11.60 -15.63 -9.34
CA THR A 133 -11.66 -17.04 -8.93
C THR A 133 -10.85 -17.87 -9.92
N VAL A 134 -9.93 -18.68 -9.43
CA VAL A 134 -9.08 -19.53 -10.27
C VAL A 134 -9.93 -20.57 -10.99
N ALA A 135 -9.94 -20.53 -12.31
CA ALA A 135 -10.69 -21.49 -13.11
C ALA A 135 -10.09 -22.90 -13.06
N ASP A 136 -10.93 -23.91 -13.28
CA ASP A 136 -10.50 -25.32 -13.31
C ASP A 136 -9.48 -25.59 -14.43
N ASP A 137 -9.57 -24.88 -15.54
CA ASP A 137 -8.70 -24.97 -16.71
C ASP A 137 -7.62 -23.90 -16.78
N SER A 138 -7.50 -23.07 -15.74
CA SER A 138 -6.41 -22.09 -15.62
C SER A 138 -5.04 -22.78 -15.68
N THR A 139 -4.14 -22.25 -16.50
CA THR A 139 -2.76 -22.76 -16.61
C THR A 139 -1.98 -22.57 -15.31
N TRP A 140 -2.43 -21.73 -14.42
CA TRP A 140 -1.81 -21.47 -13.12
C TRP A 140 -2.36 -22.34 -12.00
N ALA A 141 -3.50 -23.01 -12.21
CA ALA A 141 -4.05 -23.93 -11.23
C ALA A 141 -3.06 -25.06 -10.90
N GLY A 142 -2.71 -25.19 -9.63
CA GLY A 142 -1.72 -26.16 -9.13
C GLY A 142 -0.27 -25.72 -9.18
N GLN A 143 0.04 -24.49 -9.65
CA GLN A 143 1.39 -23.92 -9.62
C GLN A 143 1.63 -23.12 -8.34
N THR A 144 2.90 -22.92 -7.96
CA THR A 144 3.31 -21.98 -6.91
C THR A 144 3.44 -20.58 -7.46
N LEU A 145 3.34 -19.55 -6.60
CA LEU A 145 3.50 -18.16 -7.03
C LEU A 145 4.90 -17.93 -7.61
N GLU A 146 5.95 -18.56 -7.05
CA GLU A 146 7.30 -18.54 -7.62
C GLU A 146 7.36 -19.11 -9.05
N ALA A 147 6.66 -20.20 -9.31
CA ALA A 147 6.66 -20.82 -10.63
C ALA A 147 5.85 -20.02 -11.67
N ILE A 148 4.89 -19.20 -11.21
CA ILE A 148 4.11 -18.29 -12.05
C ILE A 148 4.89 -17.02 -12.34
N ASP A 149 5.70 -16.57 -11.37
CA ASP A 149 6.51 -15.33 -11.36
C ASP A 149 5.70 -14.08 -11.77
N LEU A 150 4.46 -14.04 -11.30
CA LEU A 150 3.45 -13.09 -11.76
C LEU A 150 3.86 -11.64 -11.51
N GLU A 151 4.33 -11.35 -10.30
CA GLU A 151 4.66 -9.99 -9.89
C GLU A 151 5.86 -9.43 -10.66
N SER A 152 6.91 -10.23 -10.85
CA SER A 152 8.09 -9.79 -11.60
C SER A 152 7.79 -9.61 -13.10
N GLU A 153 6.96 -10.50 -13.69
CA GLU A 153 6.63 -10.42 -15.11
C GLU A 153 5.60 -9.32 -15.46
N THR A 154 4.66 -9.04 -14.52
CA THR A 154 3.49 -8.21 -14.87
C THR A 154 3.25 -7.02 -13.92
N GLY A 155 3.93 -6.95 -12.78
CA GLY A 155 3.64 -6.00 -11.70
C GLY A 155 2.36 -6.31 -10.93
N ILE A 156 1.70 -7.45 -11.20
CA ILE A 156 0.49 -7.85 -10.47
C ILE A 156 0.86 -8.74 -9.29
N ARG A 157 0.53 -8.28 -8.09
CA ARG A 157 0.73 -9.02 -6.85
C ARG A 157 -0.53 -9.75 -6.41
N VAL A 158 -0.36 -10.98 -5.94
CA VAL A 158 -1.42 -11.71 -5.23
C VAL A 158 -1.32 -11.33 -3.75
N ILE A 159 -2.19 -10.45 -3.26
CA ILE A 159 -2.15 -9.95 -1.87
C ILE A 159 -2.82 -10.92 -0.89
N ALA A 160 -3.79 -11.70 -1.34
CA ALA A 160 -4.42 -12.72 -0.52
C ALA A 160 -5.07 -13.82 -1.38
N VAL A 161 -5.16 -15.02 -0.82
CA VAL A 161 -5.85 -16.17 -1.43
C VAL A 161 -6.84 -16.74 -0.43
N ARG A 162 -8.11 -16.89 -0.83
CA ARG A 162 -9.12 -17.57 -0.01
C ARG A 162 -9.41 -18.94 -0.59
N ARG A 163 -9.21 -19.97 0.23
CA ARG A 163 -9.47 -21.36 -0.10
C ARG A 163 -10.60 -21.92 0.78
N GLY A 164 -11.78 -22.07 0.21
CA GLY A 164 -12.98 -22.32 1.01
C GLY A 164 -13.28 -21.15 1.93
N ASP A 165 -13.21 -21.34 3.24
CA ASP A 165 -13.41 -20.31 4.26
C ASP A 165 -12.09 -19.83 4.89
N GLU A 166 -10.94 -20.41 4.50
CA GLU A 166 -9.65 -20.03 5.04
C GLU A 166 -8.91 -19.03 4.14
N TRP A 167 -8.30 -18.00 4.76
CA TRP A 167 -7.49 -17.02 4.09
C TRP A 167 -5.99 -17.33 4.23
N ILE A 168 -5.29 -17.28 3.11
CA ILE A 168 -3.83 -17.25 3.04
C ILE A 168 -3.49 -15.78 2.79
N ARG A 169 -3.03 -15.09 3.83
CA ARG A 169 -2.66 -13.67 3.83
C ARG A 169 -1.20 -13.57 3.41
N ASN A 170 -0.90 -12.54 2.64
CA ASN A 170 0.46 -12.30 2.12
C ASN A 170 1.13 -13.60 1.61
N PRO A 171 0.58 -14.21 0.54
CA PRO A 171 1.02 -15.52 0.10
C PRO A 171 2.44 -15.47 -0.45
N GLY A 172 3.37 -16.16 0.19
CA GLY A 172 4.76 -16.23 -0.23
C GLY A 172 4.99 -17.06 -1.51
N PRO A 173 6.22 -17.07 -2.05
CA PRO A 173 6.57 -17.72 -3.31
C PRO A 173 6.19 -19.20 -3.39
N GLU A 174 6.28 -19.94 -2.27
CA GLU A 174 5.90 -21.37 -2.17
C GLU A 174 4.38 -21.60 -2.14
N THR A 175 3.59 -20.55 -2.02
CA THR A 175 2.13 -20.66 -1.98
C THR A 175 1.62 -21.20 -3.30
N ARG A 176 0.92 -22.34 -3.25
CA ARG A 176 0.30 -22.95 -4.40
C ARG A 176 -1.13 -22.47 -4.55
N ILE A 177 -1.48 -21.91 -5.70
CA ILE A 177 -2.87 -21.60 -6.04
C ILE A 177 -3.55 -22.84 -6.65
N THR A 178 -4.83 -23.03 -6.35
CA THR A 178 -5.61 -24.18 -6.83
C THR A 178 -6.94 -23.71 -7.45
N ALA A 179 -7.49 -24.53 -8.34
CA ALA A 179 -8.80 -24.27 -8.92
C ALA A 179 -9.84 -24.03 -7.80
N GLY A 180 -10.68 -23.02 -7.97
CA GLY A 180 -11.69 -22.60 -7.01
C GLY A 180 -11.17 -21.66 -5.91
N ASP A 181 -9.87 -21.43 -5.80
CA ASP A 181 -9.35 -20.37 -4.92
C ASP A 181 -9.84 -19.00 -5.39
N VAL A 182 -10.17 -18.14 -4.45
CA VAL A 182 -10.45 -16.72 -4.72
C VAL A 182 -9.19 -15.92 -4.41
N THR A 183 -8.65 -15.25 -5.42
CA THR A 183 -7.47 -14.40 -5.27
C THR A 183 -7.85 -12.93 -5.22
N LEU A 184 -7.14 -12.17 -4.41
CA LEU A 184 -7.12 -10.71 -4.48
C LEU A 184 -5.80 -10.31 -5.15
N LEU A 185 -5.93 -9.53 -6.22
CA LEU A 185 -4.84 -9.07 -7.07
C LEU A 185 -4.70 -7.56 -6.93
N ARG A 186 -3.47 -7.05 -6.86
CA ARG A 186 -3.14 -5.63 -6.89
C ARG A 186 -2.14 -5.36 -8.01
N GLY A 187 -2.31 -4.28 -8.74
CA GLY A 187 -1.32 -3.84 -9.71
C GLY A 187 -1.88 -2.93 -10.80
N PRO A 188 -1.05 -2.58 -11.80
CA PRO A 188 -1.40 -1.61 -12.84
C PRO A 188 -2.52 -2.13 -13.77
N GLU A 189 -3.40 -1.22 -14.19
CA GLU A 189 -4.54 -1.52 -15.06
C GLU A 189 -4.11 -2.20 -16.36
N ALA A 190 -2.98 -1.77 -16.93
CA ALA A 190 -2.48 -2.30 -18.21
C ALA A 190 -2.23 -3.82 -18.18
N ALA A 191 -1.81 -4.38 -17.04
CA ALA A 191 -1.50 -5.81 -16.89
C ALA A 191 -2.69 -6.63 -16.38
N ILE A 192 -3.66 -6.01 -15.69
CA ILE A 192 -4.73 -6.73 -14.99
C ILE A 192 -5.60 -7.55 -15.95
N GLY A 193 -5.85 -7.04 -17.15
CA GLY A 193 -6.72 -7.70 -18.14
C GLY A 193 -6.24 -9.09 -18.54
N GLU A 194 -4.97 -9.20 -18.91
CA GLU A 194 -4.34 -10.47 -19.31
C GLU A 194 -4.25 -11.45 -18.13
N VAL A 195 -3.81 -10.95 -16.97
CA VAL A 195 -3.68 -11.74 -15.74
C VAL A 195 -5.03 -12.29 -15.31
N TYR A 196 -6.07 -11.46 -15.32
CA TYR A 196 -7.43 -11.87 -14.96
C TYR A 196 -7.96 -12.95 -15.91
N GLU A 197 -7.80 -12.79 -17.23
CA GLU A 197 -8.23 -13.77 -18.21
C GLU A 197 -7.48 -15.11 -18.05
N ARG A 198 -6.18 -15.09 -17.83
CA ARG A 198 -5.38 -16.31 -17.58
C ARG A 198 -5.75 -17.02 -16.29
N LEU A 199 -6.15 -16.26 -15.27
CA LEU A 199 -6.54 -16.79 -13.96
C LEU A 199 -7.94 -17.38 -13.97
N THR A 200 -8.92 -16.62 -14.51
CA THR A 200 -10.36 -16.91 -14.40
C THR A 200 -10.94 -17.57 -15.63
N GLY A 201 -10.27 -17.50 -16.80
CA GLY A 201 -10.82 -17.91 -18.10
C GLY A 201 -11.84 -16.92 -18.67
N GLU A 202 -12.07 -15.78 -18.03
CA GLU A 202 -13.03 -14.74 -18.43
C GLU A 202 -12.30 -13.44 -18.74
N ALA A 203 -12.76 -12.68 -19.75
CA ALA A 203 -12.22 -11.36 -20.02
C ALA A 203 -12.51 -10.42 -18.86
N TYR A 204 -11.52 -9.58 -18.47
CA TYR A 204 -11.73 -8.54 -17.49
C TYR A 204 -12.64 -7.46 -18.06
N ASP A 205 -13.85 -7.37 -17.54
CA ASP A 205 -14.86 -6.37 -17.94
C ASP A 205 -15.33 -5.63 -16.67
N PRO A 206 -14.59 -4.60 -16.23
CA PRO A 206 -14.99 -3.80 -15.08
C PRO A 206 -16.32 -3.11 -15.40
N LYS A 207 -17.35 -3.38 -14.56
CA LYS A 207 -18.63 -2.71 -14.73
C LYS A 207 -18.41 -1.20 -14.57
N PRO A 208 -18.82 -0.39 -15.57
CA PRO A 208 -18.71 1.05 -15.45
C PRO A 208 -19.42 1.54 -14.17
N ALA A 209 -18.76 2.44 -13.44
CA ALA A 209 -19.39 3.09 -12.32
C ALA A 209 -20.67 3.78 -12.76
N PRO A 210 -21.74 3.72 -11.98
CA PRO A 210 -22.86 4.61 -12.23
C PRO A 210 -22.37 6.05 -12.09
N GLU A 211 -22.71 6.88 -13.09
CA GLU A 211 -22.36 8.31 -13.03
C GLU A 211 -22.91 8.93 -11.73
N PRO A 212 -22.11 9.74 -11.04
CA PRO A 212 -22.60 10.44 -9.86
C PRO A 212 -23.81 11.32 -10.21
N ALA A 213 -24.85 11.23 -9.42
CA ALA A 213 -26.06 12.01 -9.65
C ALA A 213 -25.86 13.54 -9.45
N MET A 214 -24.75 13.92 -8.80
CA MET A 214 -24.42 15.30 -8.42
C MET A 214 -22.94 15.58 -8.61
N ALA A 215 -22.60 16.77 -9.15
CA ALA A 215 -21.23 17.19 -9.41
C ALA A 215 -20.37 17.28 -8.13
N ASP A 216 -20.95 17.61 -6.99
CA ASP A 216 -20.21 17.69 -5.72
C ASP A 216 -19.90 16.28 -5.16
N LEU A 217 -20.77 15.30 -5.43
CA LEU A 217 -20.50 13.91 -5.10
C LEU A 217 -19.36 13.35 -5.97
N GLU A 218 -19.32 13.69 -7.27
CA GLU A 218 -18.23 13.32 -8.17
C GLU A 218 -16.89 13.86 -7.67
N ARG A 219 -16.84 15.17 -7.35
CA ARG A 219 -15.62 15.78 -6.79
C ARG A 219 -15.18 15.15 -5.47
N ALA A 220 -16.12 14.80 -4.60
CA ALA A 220 -15.82 14.13 -3.35
C ALA A 220 -15.22 12.74 -3.59
N VAL A 221 -15.80 11.98 -4.52
CA VAL A 221 -15.33 10.64 -4.88
C VAL A 221 -13.94 10.69 -5.53
N ASP A 222 -13.71 11.62 -6.47
CA ASP A 222 -12.38 11.80 -7.09
C ASP A 222 -11.32 12.20 -6.06
N SER A 223 -11.72 13.06 -5.09
CA SER A 223 -10.79 13.49 -4.05
C SER A 223 -10.36 12.35 -3.14
N ILE A 224 -11.27 11.43 -2.78
CA ILE A 224 -10.92 10.31 -1.91
C ILE A 224 -9.96 9.34 -2.62
N VAL A 225 -10.13 9.11 -3.92
CA VAL A 225 -9.19 8.30 -4.72
C VAL A 225 -7.82 8.95 -4.76
N LEU A 226 -7.77 10.27 -4.98
CA LEU A 226 -6.51 11.01 -4.97
C LEU A 226 -5.85 10.96 -3.59
N MET A 227 -6.60 11.19 -2.50
CA MET A 227 -6.10 11.08 -1.14
C MET A 227 -5.52 9.68 -0.85
N LYS A 228 -6.23 8.62 -1.26
CA LYS A 228 -5.74 7.23 -1.16
C LYS A 228 -4.38 7.09 -1.84
N ASN A 229 -4.28 7.45 -3.11
CA ASN A 229 -3.05 7.31 -3.88
C ASN A 229 -1.88 8.10 -3.25
N LEU A 230 -2.13 9.33 -2.78
CA LEU A 230 -1.12 10.16 -2.14
C LEU A 230 -0.70 9.61 -0.77
N SER A 231 -1.63 9.05 0.01
CA SER A 231 -1.32 8.47 1.32
C SER A 231 -0.48 7.19 1.19
N GLU A 232 -0.80 6.32 0.24
CA GLU A 232 0.01 5.13 -0.06
C GLU A 232 1.40 5.51 -0.54
N LEU A 233 1.49 6.47 -1.45
CA LEU A 233 2.77 7.00 -1.92
C LEU A 233 3.60 7.61 -0.76
N ALA A 234 2.96 8.33 0.16
CA ALA A 234 3.61 8.90 1.33
C ALA A 234 4.21 7.82 2.24
N VAL A 235 3.50 6.71 2.46
CA VAL A 235 4.01 5.56 3.23
C VAL A 235 5.24 4.94 2.55
N ASP A 236 5.17 4.69 1.25
CA ASP A 236 6.29 4.12 0.49
C ASP A 236 7.53 5.03 0.54
N LEU A 237 7.33 6.34 0.31
CA LEU A 237 8.41 7.32 0.36
C LEU A 237 8.99 7.49 1.78
N ALA A 238 8.17 7.34 2.82
CA ALA A 238 8.63 7.42 4.20
C ALA A 238 9.61 6.28 4.54
N TYR A 239 9.30 5.06 4.12
CA TYR A 239 10.24 3.95 4.23
C TYR A 239 11.48 4.14 3.35
N GLY A 240 11.33 4.71 2.15
CA GLY A 240 12.46 5.10 1.30
C GLY A 240 13.35 6.16 1.94
N ALA A 241 12.78 7.17 2.58
CA ALA A 241 13.51 8.21 3.29
C ALA A 241 14.38 7.63 4.42
N ILE A 242 13.83 6.66 5.18
CA ILE A 242 14.58 5.93 6.21
C ILE A 242 15.70 5.11 5.58
N LEU A 243 15.38 4.32 4.55
CA LEU A 243 16.32 3.39 3.93
C LEU A 243 17.54 4.08 3.33
N PHE A 244 17.36 5.29 2.81
CA PHE A 244 18.41 6.05 2.13
C PHE A 244 18.95 7.22 2.98
N ASP A 245 18.46 7.40 4.21
CA ASP A 245 18.76 8.53 5.10
C ASP A 245 18.67 9.88 4.35
N ASP A 246 17.59 10.04 3.56
CA ASP A 246 17.39 11.17 2.66
C ASP A 246 16.39 12.18 3.21
N GLU A 247 16.90 13.26 3.83
CA GLU A 247 16.09 14.34 4.39
C GLU A 247 15.24 15.06 3.34
N ALA A 248 15.69 15.12 2.08
CA ALA A 248 14.91 15.76 1.02
C ALA A 248 13.69 14.90 0.68
N LEU A 249 13.86 13.57 0.65
CA LEU A 249 12.74 12.64 0.44
C LEU A 249 11.75 12.69 1.61
N ALA A 250 12.24 12.75 2.86
CA ALA A 250 11.40 12.89 4.04
C ALA A 250 10.59 14.22 4.02
N ARG A 251 11.14 15.31 3.45
CA ARG A 251 10.37 16.55 3.25
C ARG A 251 9.27 16.39 2.21
N GLU A 252 9.48 15.59 1.16
CA GLU A 252 8.40 15.32 0.20
C GLU A 252 7.26 14.53 0.84
N VAL A 253 7.53 13.62 1.78
CA VAL A 253 6.50 12.95 2.58
C VAL A 253 5.65 13.98 3.35
N ALA A 254 6.30 14.94 4.01
CA ALA A 254 5.59 16.01 4.72
C ALA A 254 4.81 16.95 3.76
N ASN A 255 5.29 17.16 2.53
CA ASN A 255 4.57 17.94 1.52
C ASN A 255 3.31 17.19 1.05
N LEU A 256 3.38 15.87 0.88
CA LEU A 256 2.23 15.03 0.52
C LEU A 256 1.15 15.05 1.61
N GLU A 257 1.55 14.98 2.89
CA GLU A 257 0.61 15.09 4.02
C GLU A 257 -0.13 16.43 3.99
N VAL A 258 0.58 17.55 3.81
CA VAL A 258 -0.06 18.88 3.68
C VAL A 258 -1.03 18.91 2.49
N GLU A 259 -0.74 18.22 1.40
CA GLU A 259 -1.63 18.12 0.24
C GLU A 259 -2.88 17.29 0.55
N VAL A 260 -2.71 16.15 1.25
CA VAL A 260 -3.82 15.30 1.70
C VAL A 260 -4.75 16.04 2.65
N ASP A 261 -4.21 16.80 3.62
CA ASP A 261 -4.97 17.69 4.51
C ASP A 261 -5.81 18.71 3.75
N ALA A 262 -5.19 19.38 2.76
CA ALA A 262 -5.89 20.36 1.94
C ALA A 262 -6.98 19.72 1.06
N LEU A 263 -6.77 18.48 0.62
CA LEU A 263 -7.77 17.68 -0.11
C LEU A 263 -8.92 17.27 0.81
N GLN A 264 -8.63 16.79 2.02
CA GLN A 264 -9.64 16.41 3.01
C GLN A 264 -10.57 17.57 3.34
N SER A 265 -10.03 18.74 3.62
CA SER A 265 -10.84 19.93 3.90
C SER A 265 -11.80 20.28 2.76
N ARG A 266 -11.39 20.12 1.50
CA ARG A 266 -12.24 20.35 0.32
C ARG A 266 -13.24 19.24 0.13
N PHE A 267 -12.81 18.00 0.30
CA PHE A 267 -13.63 16.79 0.25
C PHE A 267 -14.81 16.86 1.21
N GLU A 268 -14.58 17.20 2.48
CA GLU A 268 -15.62 17.37 3.48
C GLU A 268 -16.67 18.40 3.06
N ALA A 269 -16.23 19.53 2.48
CA ALA A 269 -17.15 20.55 1.97
C ALA A 269 -18.02 20.00 0.83
N TRP A 270 -17.48 19.24 -0.11
CA TRP A 270 -18.23 18.64 -1.20
C TRP A 270 -19.19 17.55 -0.72
N VAL A 271 -18.78 16.71 0.24
CA VAL A 271 -19.68 15.72 0.84
C VAL A 271 -20.85 16.38 1.53
N LEU A 272 -20.64 17.49 2.27
CA LEU A 272 -21.71 18.23 2.92
C LEU A 272 -22.65 18.89 1.91
N GLN A 273 -22.14 19.41 0.78
CA GLN A 273 -22.94 19.98 -0.30
C GLN A 273 -23.77 18.89 -0.99
N ALA A 274 -23.15 17.76 -1.33
CA ALA A 274 -23.85 16.62 -1.88
C ALA A 274 -24.94 16.07 -0.94
N ALA A 275 -24.67 16.02 0.37
CA ALA A 275 -25.62 15.59 1.37
C ALA A 275 -26.84 16.54 1.50
N ALA A 276 -26.64 17.84 1.26
CA ALA A 276 -27.74 18.81 1.28
C ALA A 276 -28.72 18.64 0.10
N GLU A 277 -28.28 18.03 -1.00
CA GLU A 277 -29.08 17.77 -2.20
C GLU A 277 -29.56 16.32 -2.31
N ALA A 278 -29.00 15.41 -1.49
CA ALA A 278 -29.31 13.99 -1.52
C ALA A 278 -30.68 13.67 -0.90
N ASP A 279 -31.42 12.73 -1.48
CA ASP A 279 -32.65 12.20 -0.91
C ASP A 279 -32.40 11.46 0.42
N ASP A 280 -31.24 10.81 0.55
CA ASP A 280 -30.76 10.17 1.79
C ASP A 280 -29.34 10.63 2.12
N PRO A 281 -29.17 11.71 2.91
CA PRO A 281 -27.86 12.19 3.32
C PRO A 281 -27.04 11.17 4.15
N VAL A 282 -27.70 10.26 4.85
CA VAL A 282 -27.04 9.27 5.71
C VAL A 282 -26.30 8.23 4.86
N ALA A 283 -26.75 7.99 3.62
CA ALA A 283 -26.05 7.13 2.67
C ALA A 283 -24.65 7.63 2.24
N LEU A 284 -24.29 8.89 2.56
CA LEU A 284 -22.97 9.46 2.28
C LEU A 284 -22.04 9.44 3.50
N ARG A 285 -22.52 8.97 4.67
CA ARG A 285 -21.73 9.01 5.92
C ARG A 285 -20.42 8.24 5.81
N GLY A 286 -20.42 7.11 5.10
CA GLY A 286 -19.22 6.30 4.90
C GLY A 286 -18.10 7.02 4.16
N LEU A 287 -18.41 8.01 3.31
CA LEU A 287 -17.39 8.83 2.66
C LEU A 287 -16.59 9.61 3.71
N ILE A 288 -17.26 10.21 4.70
CA ILE A 288 -16.56 10.98 5.75
C ILE A 288 -15.62 10.05 6.55
N HIS A 289 -16.09 8.87 6.94
CA HIS A 289 -15.23 7.90 7.63
C HIS A 289 -14.03 7.50 6.78
N LEU A 290 -14.25 7.22 5.49
CA LEU A 290 -13.18 6.85 4.57
C LEU A 290 -12.14 7.97 4.43
N GLY A 291 -12.59 9.23 4.29
CA GLY A 291 -11.69 10.38 4.18
C GLY A 291 -10.81 10.58 5.42
N VAL A 292 -11.41 10.51 6.60
CA VAL A 292 -10.68 10.64 7.87
C VAL A 292 -9.65 9.52 8.03
N SER A 293 -10.03 8.26 7.77
CA SER A 293 -9.09 7.14 7.88
C SER A 293 -7.96 7.22 6.85
N THR A 294 -8.24 7.73 5.64
CA THR A 294 -7.21 7.93 4.60
C THR A 294 -6.19 8.99 5.02
N GLU A 295 -6.65 10.08 5.63
CA GLU A 295 -5.76 11.13 6.14
C GLU A 295 -4.89 10.62 7.30
N VAL A 296 -5.43 9.86 8.23
CA VAL A 296 -4.66 9.22 9.31
C VAL A 296 -3.51 8.35 8.79
N ILE A 297 -3.69 7.67 7.63
CA ILE A 297 -2.61 6.91 6.98
C ILE A 297 -1.48 7.86 6.51
N SER A 298 -1.84 9.03 5.97
CA SER A 298 -0.86 10.05 5.55
C SER A 298 -0.06 10.60 6.74
N ASP A 299 -0.73 10.93 7.84
CA ASP A 299 -0.08 11.37 9.09
C ASP A 299 0.90 10.33 9.63
N ALA A 300 0.53 9.05 9.56
CA ALA A 300 1.40 7.97 9.98
C ALA A 300 2.67 7.90 9.11
N ALA A 301 2.61 8.21 7.81
CA ALA A 301 3.78 8.26 6.94
C ALA A 301 4.79 9.34 7.39
N VAL A 302 4.33 10.52 7.80
CA VAL A 302 5.22 11.54 8.37
C VAL A 302 5.89 11.03 9.64
N SER A 303 5.14 10.34 10.51
CA SER A 303 5.67 9.75 11.76
C SER A 303 6.75 8.71 11.49
N ILE A 304 6.64 7.92 10.42
CA ILE A 304 7.69 6.97 9.97
C ILE A 304 8.98 7.72 9.66
N SER A 305 8.92 8.83 8.90
CA SER A 305 10.09 9.58 8.44
C SER A 305 10.62 10.63 9.45
N GLU A 306 9.96 10.81 10.60
CA GLU A 306 10.27 11.88 11.56
C GLU A 306 11.71 11.83 12.09
N GLY A 307 12.27 10.63 12.28
CA GLY A 307 13.67 10.46 12.70
C GLY A 307 14.65 11.10 11.72
N VAL A 308 14.41 10.95 10.41
CA VAL A 308 15.21 11.56 9.33
C VAL A 308 14.99 13.07 9.30
N LEU A 309 13.74 13.54 9.38
CA LEU A 309 13.38 14.97 9.40
C LEU A 309 14.03 15.73 10.56
N ARG A 310 14.14 15.09 11.73
CA ARG A 310 14.74 15.69 12.93
C ARG A 310 16.23 15.47 13.06
N ASN A 311 16.85 14.81 12.06
CA ASN A 311 18.29 14.49 12.07
C ASN A 311 18.76 13.75 13.34
N ILE A 312 17.89 12.88 13.87
CA ILE A 312 18.22 12.01 15.01
C ILE A 312 19.02 10.78 14.54
N GLY A 313 19.01 10.54 13.22
CA GLY A 313 19.52 9.33 12.61
C GLY A 313 18.53 8.17 12.71
N VAL A 314 18.66 7.22 11.82
CA VAL A 314 17.85 6.00 11.83
C VAL A 314 18.67 4.86 12.40
N HIS A 315 18.08 4.12 13.35
CA HIS A 315 18.76 2.95 13.90
C HIS A 315 18.86 1.87 12.80
N PRO A 316 20.05 1.23 12.59
CA PRO A 316 20.25 0.22 11.53
C PRO A 316 19.24 -0.92 11.48
N VAL A 317 18.55 -1.19 12.60
CA VAL A 317 17.52 -2.24 12.67
C VAL A 317 16.31 -1.93 11.77
N VAL A 318 15.97 -0.66 11.59
CA VAL A 318 14.84 -0.25 10.71
C VAL A 318 15.25 -0.41 9.25
N GLU A 319 16.45 0.06 8.90
CA GLU A 319 17.02 -0.12 7.56
C GLU A 319 17.02 -1.60 7.13
N LEU A 320 17.52 -2.47 8.02
CA LEU A 320 17.54 -3.92 7.79
C LEU A 320 16.12 -4.51 7.69
N ALA A 321 15.15 -3.98 8.43
CA ALA A 321 13.77 -4.44 8.34
C ALA A 321 13.16 -4.08 6.97
N VAL A 322 13.32 -2.83 6.52
CA VAL A 322 12.82 -2.38 5.20
C VAL A 322 13.47 -3.17 4.05
N GLN A 323 14.76 -3.51 4.15
CA GLN A 323 15.46 -4.32 3.15
C GLN A 323 15.02 -5.79 3.09
N GLU A 324 14.48 -6.34 4.18
CA GLU A 324 13.99 -7.71 4.25
C GLU A 324 12.47 -7.85 4.04
N SER A 325 11.76 -6.75 3.92
CA SER A 325 10.34 -6.69 3.60
C SER A 325 10.03 -7.33 2.24
N ASP A 326 8.79 -7.74 2.04
CA ASP A 326 8.34 -8.40 0.83
C ASP A 326 8.39 -7.48 -0.39
N GLU A 327 8.01 -6.21 -0.24
CA GLU A 327 8.17 -5.18 -1.26
C GLU A 327 9.44 -4.37 -1.00
N LEU A 328 10.36 -4.39 -1.96
CA LEU A 328 11.62 -3.66 -1.88
C LEU A 328 11.49 -2.26 -2.43
N ILE A 329 12.07 -1.32 -1.71
CA ILE A 329 12.31 0.04 -2.17
C ILE A 329 13.77 0.13 -2.58
N ALA A 330 14.04 0.48 -3.83
CA ALA A 330 15.39 0.61 -4.36
C ALA A 330 15.65 2.03 -4.85
N ARG A 331 16.93 2.42 -4.83
CA ARG A 331 17.42 3.69 -5.38
C ARG A 331 18.38 3.41 -6.53
N VAL A 332 18.00 3.87 -7.71
CA VAL A 332 18.72 3.54 -8.95
C VAL A 332 19.02 4.82 -9.71
N GLU A 333 20.26 5.00 -10.18
CA GLU A 333 20.67 6.11 -11.05
C GLU A 333 20.72 5.64 -12.52
N ILE A 334 20.18 6.43 -13.42
CA ILE A 334 20.16 6.11 -14.85
C ILE A 334 21.46 6.53 -15.51
N ASP A 335 22.24 5.56 -15.99
CA ASP A 335 23.44 5.80 -16.76
C ASP A 335 23.14 6.35 -18.16
N ALA A 336 24.11 7.08 -18.74
CA ALA A 336 23.95 7.70 -20.05
C ALA A 336 23.73 6.69 -21.21
N ASN A 337 24.15 5.43 -21.03
CA ASN A 337 23.98 4.35 -22.00
C ASN A 337 22.90 3.36 -21.59
N SER A 338 22.12 3.67 -20.56
CA SER A 338 21.01 2.85 -20.06
C SER A 338 19.90 2.74 -21.10
N GLU A 339 19.29 1.57 -21.18
CA GLU A 339 18.09 1.34 -21.99
C GLU A 339 16.89 2.13 -21.47
N LEU A 340 16.88 2.51 -20.17
CA LEU A 340 15.86 3.34 -19.56
C LEU A 340 15.95 4.81 -19.97
N ALA A 341 17.10 5.29 -20.44
CA ALA A 341 17.26 6.68 -20.84
C ALA A 341 16.43 7.01 -22.09
N GLY A 342 15.43 7.88 -21.93
CA GLY A 342 14.49 8.28 -22.99
C GLY A 342 13.18 7.49 -23.01
N THR A 343 12.99 6.48 -22.16
CA THR A 343 11.70 5.78 -22.02
C THR A 343 10.67 6.68 -21.34
N GLU A 344 9.40 6.44 -21.66
CA GLU A 344 8.26 7.09 -21.02
C GLU A 344 7.76 6.23 -19.86
N ILE A 345 7.27 6.88 -18.82
CA ILE A 345 6.58 6.22 -17.72
C ILE A 345 5.09 6.18 -18.06
N VAL A 346 4.49 5.01 -17.94
CA VAL A 346 3.05 4.81 -18.10
C VAL A 346 2.51 4.24 -16.80
N GLU A 347 1.64 4.98 -16.12
CA GLU A 347 1.07 4.57 -14.81
C GLU A 347 2.14 4.16 -13.77
N GLY A 348 3.21 4.95 -13.67
CA GLY A 348 4.31 4.68 -12.75
C GLY A 348 5.29 3.60 -13.21
N VAL A 349 5.03 2.91 -14.32
CA VAL A 349 5.89 1.84 -14.84
C VAL A 349 6.62 2.31 -16.09
N PRO A 350 7.95 2.19 -16.19
CA PRO A 350 8.68 2.46 -17.42
C PRO A 350 8.25 1.51 -18.55
N ALA A 351 8.22 2.01 -19.78
CA ALA A 351 7.86 1.21 -20.97
C ALA A 351 9.01 0.25 -21.36
N VAL A 352 9.37 -0.66 -20.45
CA VAL A 352 10.37 -1.72 -20.60
C VAL A 352 9.81 -3.04 -20.07
N ASP A 353 10.45 -4.15 -20.40
CA ASP A 353 9.99 -5.50 -20.06
C ASP A 353 10.33 -5.91 -18.62
N VAL A 354 10.24 -4.95 -17.67
CA VAL A 354 10.45 -5.18 -16.22
C VAL A 354 9.39 -4.44 -15.42
N SER A 355 8.67 -5.19 -14.61
CA SER A 355 7.58 -4.65 -13.79
C SER A 355 8.10 -4.08 -12.47
N THR A 356 8.47 -2.80 -12.51
CA THR A 356 8.93 -2.04 -11.34
C THR A 356 8.25 -0.68 -11.33
N SER A 357 7.59 -0.34 -10.24
CA SER A 357 6.95 0.97 -10.09
C SER A 357 8.00 2.04 -9.75
N VAL A 358 7.99 3.14 -10.48
CA VAL A 358 8.80 4.34 -10.17
C VAL A 358 7.95 5.28 -9.34
N ILE A 359 8.25 5.38 -8.05
CA ILE A 359 7.46 6.19 -7.10
C ILE A 359 7.98 7.63 -6.97
N ALA A 360 9.28 7.87 -7.25
CA ALA A 360 9.83 9.22 -7.31
C ALA A 360 11.06 9.31 -8.24
N ILE A 361 11.29 10.50 -8.81
CA ILE A 361 12.44 10.81 -9.66
C ILE A 361 13.12 12.07 -9.13
N ARG A 362 14.41 12.00 -8.85
CA ARG A 362 15.23 13.17 -8.50
C ARG A 362 16.00 13.67 -9.71
N ARG A 363 15.88 14.97 -9.97
CA ARG A 363 16.67 15.69 -10.98
C ARG A 363 17.54 16.76 -10.33
N PRO A 364 18.80 16.94 -10.77
CA PRO A 364 19.72 17.90 -10.15
C PRO A 364 19.19 19.35 -10.10
N GLU A 365 18.36 19.76 -11.08
CA GLU A 365 17.85 21.13 -11.21
C GLU A 365 16.41 21.28 -10.69
N ASP A 366 15.62 20.19 -10.68
CA ASP A 366 14.17 20.24 -10.41
C ASP A 366 13.80 19.69 -9.02
N GLY A 367 14.73 19.01 -8.31
CA GLY A 367 14.45 18.32 -7.05
C GLY A 367 13.75 16.98 -7.26
N TRP A 368 12.87 16.59 -6.33
CA TRP A 368 12.06 15.38 -6.42
C TRP A 368 10.76 15.62 -7.21
N LEU A 369 10.50 14.79 -8.18
CA LEU A 369 9.22 14.60 -8.84
C LEU A 369 8.59 13.34 -8.25
N VAL A 370 7.50 13.46 -7.54
CA VAL A 370 6.83 12.38 -6.80
C VAL A 370 5.60 11.93 -7.59
N GLY A 371 5.34 10.62 -7.63
CA GLY A 371 4.26 10.04 -8.41
C GLY A 371 4.32 10.42 -9.89
N PRO A 372 5.35 10.02 -10.65
CA PRO A 372 5.54 10.48 -12.02
C PRO A 372 4.38 10.09 -12.93
N ASP A 373 3.85 11.08 -13.64
CA ASP A 373 2.74 10.95 -14.57
C ASP A 373 3.14 10.27 -15.89
N MET A 374 2.13 9.85 -16.67
CA MET A 374 2.26 9.17 -17.98
C MET A 374 3.11 9.92 -19.02
N ASP A 375 3.26 11.25 -18.88
CA ASP A 375 4.09 12.07 -19.78
C ASP A 375 5.54 12.21 -19.31
N THR A 376 5.90 11.56 -18.20
CA THR A 376 7.24 11.68 -17.63
C THR A 376 8.23 10.81 -18.41
N ARG A 377 9.24 11.45 -19.00
CA ARG A 377 10.32 10.77 -19.69
C ARG A 377 11.57 10.70 -18.83
N LEU A 378 12.11 9.49 -18.68
CA LEU A 378 13.35 9.23 -17.96
C LEU A 378 14.57 9.81 -18.70
N ARG A 379 15.54 10.32 -17.95
CA ARG A 379 16.77 10.95 -18.50
C ARG A 379 17.99 10.33 -17.84
N ALA A 380 19.10 10.29 -18.57
CA ALA A 380 20.39 9.98 -17.99
C ALA A 380 20.71 10.95 -16.84
N GLY A 381 21.17 10.41 -15.72
CA GLY A 381 21.41 11.15 -14.48
C GLY A 381 20.20 11.35 -13.57
N ASP A 382 19.00 10.90 -13.99
CA ASP A 382 17.86 10.80 -13.07
C ASP A 382 18.18 9.75 -11.98
N VAL A 383 17.86 10.06 -10.73
CA VAL A 383 17.90 9.12 -9.62
C VAL A 383 16.47 8.73 -9.30
N LEU A 384 16.16 7.44 -9.41
CA LEU A 384 14.83 6.89 -9.22
C LEU A 384 14.70 6.27 -7.82
N ILE A 385 13.55 6.43 -7.21
CA ILE A 385 13.07 5.55 -6.14
C ILE A 385 12.04 4.62 -6.76
N THR A 386 12.28 3.33 -6.61
CA THR A 386 11.44 2.28 -7.22
C THR A 386 10.93 1.33 -6.16
N LYS A 387 9.77 0.71 -6.44
CA LYS A 387 9.14 -0.31 -5.60
C LYS A 387 8.85 -1.55 -6.46
N GLY A 388 9.15 -2.73 -5.93
CA GLY A 388 8.92 -3.99 -6.63
C GLY A 388 9.50 -5.19 -5.88
N THR A 389 9.48 -6.35 -6.55
CA THR A 389 10.11 -7.56 -6.02
C THR A 389 11.63 -7.46 -6.03
N ARG A 390 12.31 -8.34 -5.29
CA ARG A 390 13.78 -8.44 -5.34
C ARG A 390 14.30 -8.76 -6.74
N THR A 391 13.59 -9.59 -7.49
CA THR A 391 13.94 -9.96 -8.86
C THR A 391 13.80 -8.76 -9.78
N SER A 392 12.63 -8.11 -9.81
CA SER A 392 12.40 -6.94 -10.66
C SER A 392 13.31 -5.77 -10.33
N ALA A 393 13.64 -5.54 -9.05
CA ALA A 393 14.58 -4.50 -8.63
C ALA A 393 16.00 -4.76 -9.18
N THR A 394 16.47 -6.02 -9.17
CA THR A 394 17.81 -6.38 -9.70
C THR A 394 17.86 -6.22 -11.23
N GLU A 395 16.83 -6.68 -11.93
CA GLU A 395 16.71 -6.52 -13.39
C GLU A 395 16.63 -5.04 -13.77
N PHE A 396 15.85 -4.26 -13.04
CA PHE A 396 15.72 -2.82 -13.27
C PHE A 396 17.06 -2.10 -13.07
N GLU A 397 17.80 -2.44 -12.03
CA GLU A 397 19.15 -1.89 -11.77
C GLU A 397 20.11 -2.23 -12.91
N SER A 398 20.06 -3.46 -13.45
CA SER A 398 20.86 -3.87 -14.62
C SER A 398 20.53 -3.02 -15.86
N LEU A 399 19.26 -2.78 -16.15
CA LEU A 399 18.82 -1.91 -17.24
C LEU A 399 19.26 -0.45 -17.03
N ALA A 400 19.19 0.04 -15.80
CA ALA A 400 19.57 1.41 -15.45
C ALA A 400 21.06 1.66 -15.59
N THR A 401 21.90 0.70 -15.23
CA THR A 401 23.37 0.82 -15.29
C THR A 401 23.97 0.44 -16.64
N GLY A 402 23.17 -0.16 -17.54
CA GLY A 402 23.67 -0.62 -18.85
C GLY A 402 24.74 -1.71 -18.76
N SER A 403 24.82 -2.41 -17.62
CA SER A 403 25.73 -3.55 -17.43
C SER A 403 25.05 -4.81 -17.96
N PRO A 404 25.57 -5.48 -19.00
CA PRO A 404 25.08 -6.82 -19.34
C PRO A 404 25.49 -7.79 -18.22
N ASP A 405 24.59 -8.71 -17.85
CA ASP A 405 24.86 -9.87 -16.99
C ASP A 405 26.10 -10.69 -17.40
#